data_7033e71a85275d4118be52bbeb63a34d
#
_entry.id   7033e71a85275d4118be52bbeb63a34d
#
_cell.length_a   1.000
_cell.length_b   1.000
_cell.length_c   1.000
_cell.angle_alpha   90.00
_cell.angle_beta   90.00
_cell.angle_gamma   90.00
#
_symmetry.space_group_name_H-M   'P 1'
#
loop_
_entity.id
_entity.type
_entity.pdbx_description
1 polymer ?
#
loop_
_entity_poly.entity_id
_entity_poly.type
_entity_poly.pdbx_seq_one_letter_code
_entity_poly.pdbx_strand_id
1 'polypeptide(L)'
;MFGEVESLADKGKLGRWLEKKYASRHDIQSDKSLYQFVAEYKQRYLKNAPALSKVYYDNKQNPVSGTLGTNTFVSRVQGSKLKSNNEIRIATLFREGPEEFLRMIVVHELAHLKEKEHNKAFYQLCCHMEPDYHQLEFDLRLWLNWRDQQ
;
A
#
# COMPACT_ATOMS: atom_id res chain seq x y z
N MET A 1 -18.39 18.13 -5.57
CA MET A 1 -18.30 17.19 -6.70
C MET A 1 -16.90 17.14 -7.26
N PHE A 2 -16.57 16.06 -7.89
CA PHE A 2 -15.21 15.85 -8.38
C PHE A 2 -14.77 16.83 -9.45
N GLY A 3 -15.67 17.30 -10.29
CA GLY A 3 -15.34 18.29 -11.31
C GLY A 3 -14.78 19.57 -10.74
N GLU A 4 -15.15 19.91 -9.51
CA GLU A 4 -14.67 21.12 -8.85
C GLU A 4 -13.23 20.99 -8.41
N VAL A 5 -12.78 19.78 -8.11
CA VAL A 5 -11.41 19.50 -7.69
C VAL A 5 -10.42 19.74 -8.82
N GLU A 6 -10.90 19.74 -10.05
CA GLU A 6 -10.05 19.91 -11.23
C GLU A 6 -9.66 21.35 -11.49
N SER A 7 -10.34 22.32 -10.89
CA SER A 7 -9.98 23.72 -11.09
C SER A 7 -8.67 24.04 -10.39
N LEU A 8 -7.93 25.02 -10.90
CA LEU A 8 -6.64 25.42 -10.33
C LEU A 8 -6.77 25.89 -8.89
N ALA A 9 -7.81 26.65 -8.59
CA ALA A 9 -8.06 27.13 -7.24
C ALA A 9 -8.33 25.97 -6.29
N ASP A 10 -9.08 24.98 -6.77
CA ASP A 10 -9.43 23.81 -5.98
C ASP A 10 -8.24 22.88 -5.78
N LYS A 11 -7.33 22.80 -6.74
CA LYS A 11 -6.09 22.02 -6.60
C LYS A 11 -5.24 22.55 -5.47
N GLY A 12 -5.11 23.88 -5.35
CA GLY A 12 -4.38 24.47 -4.24
C GLY A 12 -5.04 24.19 -2.89
N LYS A 13 -6.36 24.28 -2.84
CA LYS A 13 -7.12 23.96 -1.64
C LYS A 13 -7.02 22.48 -1.29
N LEU A 14 -7.10 21.63 -2.30
CA LEU A 14 -6.95 20.19 -2.11
C LEU A 14 -5.59 19.86 -1.53
N GLY A 15 -4.51 20.43 -2.05
CA GLY A 15 -3.18 20.23 -1.54
C GLY A 15 -3.05 20.60 -0.08
N ARG A 16 -3.57 21.76 0.31
CA ARG A 16 -3.54 22.21 1.69
C ARG A 16 -4.36 21.30 2.61
N TRP A 17 -5.52 20.86 2.12
CA TRP A 17 -6.38 19.94 2.86
C TRP A 17 -5.68 18.60 3.10
N LEU A 18 -5.06 18.06 2.05
CA LEU A 18 -4.32 16.80 2.16
C LEU A 18 -3.13 16.92 3.11
N GLU A 19 -2.36 18.00 3.02
CA GLU A 19 -1.23 18.23 3.90
C GLU A 19 -1.65 18.34 5.36
N LYS A 20 -2.78 18.97 5.62
CA LYS A 20 -3.29 19.13 6.96
C LYS A 20 -3.85 17.82 7.50
N LYS A 21 -4.62 17.11 6.69
CA LYS A 21 -5.22 15.83 7.11
C LYS A 21 -4.19 14.73 7.30
N TYR A 22 -3.16 14.72 6.45
CA TYR A 22 -2.14 13.68 6.46
C TYR A 22 -0.77 14.28 6.78
N ALA A 23 -0.71 14.97 7.89
CA ALA A 23 0.52 15.65 8.31
C ALA A 23 1.52 14.73 8.98
N SER A 24 1.06 13.59 9.49
CA SER A 24 1.95 12.69 10.21
C SER A 24 2.95 12.02 9.26
N ARG A 25 4.13 11.80 9.80
CA ARG A 25 5.19 11.05 9.13
C ARG A 25 5.52 9.85 10.01
N HIS A 26 6.17 8.87 9.42
CA HIS A 26 6.53 7.66 10.13
C HIS A 26 8.04 7.45 10.08
N ASP A 27 8.53 6.56 10.93
CA ASP A 27 9.95 6.21 11.01
C ASP A 27 10.26 4.85 10.40
N ILE A 28 9.35 4.33 9.58
CA ILE A 28 9.52 3.03 8.91
C ILE A 28 10.32 3.26 7.63
N GLN A 29 11.64 3.43 7.78
CA GLN A 29 12.50 3.91 6.71
C GLN A 29 13.36 2.83 6.07
N SER A 30 13.52 1.68 6.71
CA SER A 30 14.33 0.58 6.20
C SER A 30 13.45 -0.60 5.80
N ASP A 31 14.01 -1.48 4.99
CA ASP A 31 13.32 -2.73 4.63
C ASP A 31 13.08 -3.60 5.87
N LYS A 32 14.00 -3.57 6.81
CA LYS A 32 13.85 -4.29 8.07
C LYS A 32 12.66 -3.76 8.87
N SER A 33 12.56 -2.45 9.03
CA SER A 33 11.43 -1.86 9.77
C SER A 33 10.12 -2.06 9.02
N LEU A 34 10.13 -2.02 7.69
CA LEU A 34 8.96 -2.32 6.88
C LEU A 34 8.52 -3.77 7.08
N TYR A 35 9.47 -4.71 7.03
CA TYR A 35 9.16 -6.11 7.28
C TYR A 35 8.50 -6.29 8.64
N GLN A 36 9.04 -5.68 9.67
CA GLN A 36 8.49 -5.77 11.02
C GLN A 36 7.07 -5.21 11.09
N PHE A 37 6.84 -4.08 10.45
CA PHE A 37 5.53 -3.45 10.40
C PHE A 37 4.49 -4.36 9.73
N VAL A 38 4.85 -4.93 8.59
CA VAL A 38 3.99 -5.84 7.84
C VAL A 38 3.76 -7.14 8.62
N ALA A 39 4.81 -7.67 9.23
CA ALA A 39 4.74 -8.91 9.99
C ALA A 39 3.82 -8.78 11.21
N GLU A 40 3.79 -7.62 11.85
CA GLU A 40 2.89 -7.37 12.96
C GLU A 40 1.42 -7.39 12.52
N TYR A 41 1.12 -6.77 11.38
CA TYR A 41 -0.22 -6.84 10.80
C TYR A 41 -0.61 -8.27 10.47
N LYS A 42 0.30 -9.00 9.84
CA LYS A 42 0.05 -10.39 9.48
C LYS A 42 -0.20 -11.25 10.72
N GLN A 43 0.63 -11.09 11.74
CA GLN A 43 0.48 -11.83 12.99
C GLN A 43 -0.85 -11.55 13.66
N ARG A 44 -1.31 -10.32 13.58
CA ARG A 44 -2.53 -9.90 14.23
C ARG A 44 -3.80 -10.36 13.50
N TYR A 45 -3.79 -10.32 12.18
CA TYR A 45 -5.00 -10.52 11.38
C TYR A 45 -4.97 -11.73 10.46
N LEU A 46 -3.80 -12.21 10.11
CA LEU A 46 -3.64 -13.22 9.05
C LEU A 46 -2.64 -14.31 9.47
N LYS A 47 -2.77 -14.80 10.69
CA LYS A 47 -1.82 -15.79 11.23
C LYS A 47 -1.65 -17.02 10.33
N ASN A 48 -2.76 -17.47 9.73
CA ASN A 48 -2.78 -18.69 8.95
C ASN A 48 -2.50 -18.45 7.46
N ALA A 49 -2.23 -17.22 7.07
CA ALA A 49 -1.86 -16.92 5.69
C ALA A 49 -0.44 -17.41 5.41
N PRO A 50 -0.10 -17.63 4.12
CA PRO A 50 1.24 -18.08 3.77
C PRO A 50 2.33 -17.17 4.32
N ALA A 51 3.48 -17.74 4.67
CA ALA A 51 4.60 -16.99 5.22
C ALA A 51 5.16 -16.01 4.18
N LEU A 52 5.60 -14.86 4.67
CA LEU A 52 6.27 -13.86 3.86
C LEU A 52 7.76 -14.21 3.78
N SER A 53 8.30 -14.24 2.57
CA SER A 53 9.73 -14.47 2.36
C SER A 53 10.50 -13.15 2.36
N LYS A 54 9.88 -12.08 1.85
CA LYS A 54 10.57 -10.80 1.69
C LYS A 54 9.58 -9.65 1.65
N VAL A 55 9.94 -8.56 2.30
CA VAL A 55 9.17 -7.30 2.27
C VAL A 55 10.17 -6.17 2.14
N TYR A 56 9.99 -5.29 1.17
CA TYR A 56 10.95 -4.22 0.96
C TYR A 56 10.36 -3.07 0.16
N TYR A 57 10.98 -1.91 0.29
CA TYR A 57 10.68 -0.77 -0.56
C TYR A 57 11.34 -0.97 -1.92
N ASP A 58 10.60 -0.71 -2.97
CA ASP A 58 11.07 -0.93 -4.33
C ASP A 58 10.85 0.32 -5.17
N ASN A 59 11.93 0.92 -5.63
CA ASN A 59 11.87 2.11 -6.46
C ASN A 59 11.43 1.81 -7.91
N LYS A 60 11.32 0.55 -8.28
CA LYS A 60 10.79 0.14 -9.58
C LYS A 60 9.26 0.21 -9.64
N GLN A 61 8.60 0.28 -8.48
CA GLN A 61 7.16 0.50 -8.44
C GLN A 61 6.90 1.92 -8.92
N ASN A 62 5.99 2.06 -9.88
CA ASN A 62 5.76 3.34 -10.52
C ASN A 62 4.29 3.76 -10.42
N PRO A 63 3.96 4.80 -9.65
CA PRO A 63 2.58 5.27 -9.53
C PRO A 63 1.98 5.71 -10.87
N VAL A 64 2.79 6.24 -11.76
CA VAL A 64 2.32 6.70 -13.08
C VAL A 64 1.80 5.54 -13.91
N SER A 65 2.43 4.37 -13.81
CA SER A 65 1.96 3.16 -14.48
C SER A 65 0.94 2.38 -13.66
N GLY A 66 0.56 2.90 -12.50
CA GLY A 66 -0.41 2.27 -11.63
C GLY A 66 0.15 1.26 -10.66
N THR A 67 1.48 1.15 -10.58
CA THR A 67 2.13 0.17 -9.74
C THR A 67 2.57 0.81 -8.43
N LEU A 68 1.78 0.68 -7.38
CA LEU A 68 2.07 1.25 -6.07
C LEU A 68 2.71 0.24 -5.13
N GLY A 69 2.33 -1.01 -5.29
CA GLY A 69 2.86 -2.12 -4.56
C GLY A 69 2.47 -3.39 -5.26
N THR A 70 3.18 -4.46 -4.98
CA THR A 70 2.85 -5.77 -5.51
C THR A 70 3.04 -6.80 -4.43
N ASN A 71 2.09 -7.72 -4.37
CA ASN A 71 2.26 -9.00 -3.70
C ASN A 71 2.52 -9.99 -4.82
N THR A 72 3.75 -10.42 -4.92
CA THR A 72 4.14 -11.35 -5.96
C THR A 72 4.21 -12.75 -5.39
N PHE A 73 3.36 -13.61 -5.91
CA PHE A 73 3.46 -15.02 -5.65
C PHE A 73 4.38 -15.59 -6.72
N VAL A 74 5.63 -15.84 -6.34
CA VAL A 74 6.62 -16.33 -7.29
C VAL A 74 6.84 -17.81 -7.05
N SER A 75 6.53 -18.60 -8.08
CA SER A 75 6.91 -20.00 -8.12
C SER A 75 8.23 -20.11 -8.86
N ARG A 76 9.25 -20.62 -8.20
CA ARG A 76 10.56 -20.79 -8.81
C ARG A 76 11.00 -22.24 -8.69
N VAL A 77 11.56 -22.74 -9.77
CA VAL A 77 12.22 -24.03 -9.74
C VAL A 77 13.65 -23.83 -9.24
N GLN A 78 13.96 -24.46 -8.10
CA GLN A 78 15.31 -24.47 -7.56
C GLN A 78 15.78 -25.92 -7.52
N GLY A 79 16.68 -26.26 -8.42
CA GLY A 79 17.01 -27.66 -8.65
C GLY A 79 15.79 -28.38 -9.22
N SER A 80 15.37 -29.46 -8.58
CA SER A 80 14.19 -30.20 -8.99
C SER A 80 12.92 -29.84 -8.19
N LYS A 81 13.00 -28.83 -7.32
CA LYS A 81 11.88 -28.45 -6.45
C LYS A 81 11.29 -27.12 -6.85
N LEU A 82 9.96 -27.08 -6.91
CA LEU A 82 9.23 -25.85 -7.07
C LEU A 82 9.13 -25.17 -5.70
N LYS A 83 9.65 -23.96 -5.59
CA LYS A 83 9.50 -23.13 -4.40
C LYS A 83 8.54 -22.00 -4.66
N SER A 84 7.64 -21.78 -3.71
CA SER A 84 6.70 -20.66 -3.73
C SER A 84 7.13 -19.63 -2.69
N ASN A 85 7.30 -18.39 -3.12
CA ASN A 85 7.68 -17.30 -2.24
C ASN A 85 6.62 -16.21 -2.32
N ASN A 86 6.27 -15.66 -1.17
CA ASN A 86 5.41 -14.49 -1.08
C ASN A 86 6.28 -13.29 -0.77
N GLU A 87 6.41 -12.39 -1.74
CA GLU A 87 7.14 -11.15 -1.58
C GLU A 87 6.20 -9.98 -1.66
N ILE A 88 6.38 -9.03 -0.76
CA ILE A 88 5.65 -7.76 -0.79
C ILE A 88 6.64 -6.65 -1.12
N ARG A 89 6.33 -5.90 -2.17
CA ARG A 89 7.11 -4.76 -2.61
C ARG A 89 6.24 -3.53 -2.47
N ILE A 90 6.77 -2.50 -1.84
CA ILE A 90 6.05 -1.25 -1.61
C ILE A 90 6.81 -0.13 -2.31
N ALA A 91 6.12 0.71 -3.06
CA ALA A 91 6.75 1.83 -3.73
C ALA A 91 7.48 2.73 -2.73
N THR A 92 8.69 3.17 -3.08
CA THR A 92 9.52 3.98 -2.17
C THR A 92 8.88 5.30 -1.79
N LEU A 93 7.95 5.82 -2.59
CA LEU A 93 7.25 7.05 -2.24
C LEU A 93 6.52 6.95 -0.89
N PHE A 94 6.12 5.75 -0.48
CA PHE A 94 5.45 5.56 0.81
C PHE A 94 6.40 5.65 2.00
N ARG A 95 7.70 5.57 1.75
CA ARG A 95 8.71 5.77 2.81
C ARG A 95 8.64 7.19 3.35
N GLU A 96 8.43 8.15 2.47
CA GLU A 96 8.44 9.57 2.80
C GLU A 96 7.05 10.18 2.96
N GLY A 97 6.03 9.42 2.62
CA GLY A 97 4.66 9.88 2.69
C GLY A 97 4.03 9.71 4.07
N PRO A 98 2.75 10.08 4.17
CA PRO A 98 2.00 9.89 5.41
C PRO A 98 1.89 8.41 5.81
N GLU A 99 1.92 8.16 7.11
CA GLU A 99 1.80 6.80 7.64
C GLU A 99 0.51 6.12 7.21
N GLU A 100 -0.58 6.88 7.17
CA GLU A 100 -1.89 6.33 6.80
C GLU A 100 -1.86 5.68 5.41
N PHE A 101 -1.13 6.27 4.47
CA PHE A 101 -1.03 5.71 3.12
C PHE A 101 -0.13 4.48 3.09
N LEU A 102 0.94 4.47 3.88
CA LEU A 102 1.74 3.26 4.02
C LEU A 102 0.90 2.13 4.60
N ARG A 103 0.13 2.42 5.64
CA ARG A 103 -0.74 1.45 6.26
C ARG A 103 -1.75 0.89 5.26
N MET A 104 -2.35 1.76 4.46
CA MET A 104 -3.34 1.35 3.46
C MET A 104 -2.73 0.41 2.43
N ILE A 105 -1.57 0.75 1.87
CA ILE A 105 -0.96 -0.10 0.83
C ILE A 105 -0.47 -1.42 1.41
N VAL A 106 0.03 -1.43 2.64
CA VAL A 106 0.43 -2.66 3.32
C VAL A 106 -0.78 -3.58 3.51
N VAL A 107 -1.89 -3.02 3.96
CA VAL A 107 -3.14 -3.78 4.14
C VAL A 107 -3.60 -4.37 2.80
N HIS A 108 -3.56 -3.58 1.74
CA HIS A 108 -3.92 -4.03 0.39
C HIS A 108 -3.08 -5.25 -0.03
N GLU A 109 -1.76 -5.15 0.12
CA GLU A 109 -0.88 -6.22 -0.30
C GLU A 109 -1.00 -7.46 0.60
N LEU A 110 -1.21 -7.26 1.90
CA LEU A 110 -1.45 -8.37 2.81
C LEU A 110 -2.75 -9.13 2.49
N ALA A 111 -3.80 -8.40 2.11
CA ALA A 111 -5.07 -9.03 1.75
C ALA A 111 -4.90 -9.99 0.58
N HIS A 112 -3.98 -9.69 -0.33
CA HIS A 112 -3.68 -10.56 -1.47
C HIS A 112 -3.05 -11.90 -1.07
N LEU A 113 -2.60 -12.05 0.14
CA LEU A 113 -2.14 -13.36 0.62
C LEU A 113 -3.29 -14.37 0.67
N LYS A 114 -4.52 -13.89 0.85
CA LYS A 114 -5.70 -14.74 0.92
C LYS A 114 -6.62 -14.60 -0.28
N GLU A 115 -6.74 -13.40 -0.82
CA GLU A 115 -7.65 -13.09 -1.92
C GLU A 115 -6.88 -12.47 -3.07
N LYS A 116 -6.67 -13.23 -4.13
CA LYS A 116 -5.91 -12.75 -5.30
C LYS A 116 -6.65 -11.69 -6.07
N GLU A 117 -7.97 -11.81 -6.16
CA GLU A 117 -8.82 -10.89 -6.90
C GLU A 117 -9.33 -9.78 -6.00
N HIS A 118 -9.59 -8.60 -6.58
CA HIS A 118 -10.20 -7.48 -5.87
C HIS A 118 -11.72 -7.70 -5.76
N ASN A 119 -12.11 -8.79 -5.11
CA ASN A 119 -13.51 -9.16 -4.94
C ASN A 119 -14.04 -8.66 -3.58
N LYS A 120 -15.29 -9.01 -3.29
CA LYS A 120 -15.92 -8.60 -2.04
C LYS A 120 -15.14 -9.08 -0.82
N ALA A 121 -14.68 -10.33 -0.85
CA ALA A 121 -13.92 -10.91 0.26
C ALA A 121 -12.59 -10.17 0.48
N PHE A 122 -11.95 -9.75 -0.60
CA PHE A 122 -10.73 -8.94 -0.53
C PHE A 122 -10.98 -7.63 0.23
N TYR A 123 -12.01 -6.89 -0.17
CA TYR A 123 -12.29 -5.60 0.47
C TYR A 123 -12.79 -5.75 1.90
N GLN A 124 -13.53 -6.82 2.19
CA GLN A 124 -13.93 -7.11 3.57
C GLN A 124 -12.68 -7.34 4.44
N LEU A 125 -11.70 -8.05 3.92
CA LEU A 125 -10.45 -8.30 4.63
C LEU A 125 -9.66 -7.00 4.83
N CYS A 126 -9.56 -6.19 3.79
CA CYS A 126 -8.90 -4.88 3.91
C CYS A 126 -9.55 -4.02 4.99
N CYS A 127 -10.87 -3.95 5.00
CA CYS A 127 -11.59 -3.12 5.97
C CYS A 127 -11.53 -3.71 7.38
N HIS A 128 -11.34 -5.02 7.50
CA HIS A 128 -11.11 -5.64 8.79
C HIS A 128 -9.77 -5.20 9.39
N MET A 129 -8.74 -5.13 8.56
CA MET A 129 -7.41 -4.71 8.99
C MET A 129 -7.30 -3.19 9.14
N GLU A 130 -8.03 -2.44 8.32
CA GLU A 130 -8.03 -0.99 8.35
C GLU A 130 -9.46 -0.50 8.08
N PRO A 131 -10.21 -0.10 9.11
CA PRO A 131 -11.62 0.31 8.93
C PRO A 131 -11.81 1.46 7.95
N ASP A 132 -10.82 2.33 7.80
CA ASP A 132 -10.88 3.48 6.88
C ASP A 132 -10.30 3.18 5.51
N TYR A 133 -10.12 1.91 5.17
CA TYR A 133 -9.43 1.50 3.96
C TYR A 133 -9.94 2.21 2.71
N HIS A 134 -11.24 2.24 2.48
CA HIS A 134 -11.80 2.84 1.27
C HIS A 134 -11.55 4.35 1.21
N GLN A 135 -11.65 5.02 2.35
CA GLN A 135 -11.38 6.46 2.41
C GLN A 135 -9.90 6.74 2.14
N LEU A 136 -9.03 5.92 2.72
CA LEU A 136 -7.58 6.07 2.52
C LEU A 136 -7.20 5.79 1.07
N GLU A 137 -7.80 4.78 0.45
CA GLU A 137 -7.54 4.48 -0.96
C GLU A 137 -7.94 5.65 -1.86
N PHE A 138 -9.10 6.22 -1.59
CA PHE A 138 -9.58 7.39 -2.33
C PHE A 138 -8.65 8.59 -2.14
N ASP A 139 -8.32 8.89 -0.89
CA ASP A 139 -7.47 10.04 -0.57
C ASP A 139 -6.05 9.85 -1.11
N LEU A 140 -5.55 8.62 -1.15
CA LEU A 140 -4.26 8.32 -1.76
C LEU A 140 -4.25 8.71 -3.24
N ARG A 141 -5.32 8.41 -3.97
CA ARG A 141 -5.41 8.78 -5.38
C ARG A 141 -5.37 10.29 -5.56
N LEU A 142 -6.06 11.03 -4.69
CA LEU A 142 -6.03 12.49 -4.70
C LEU A 142 -4.62 12.99 -4.40
N TRP A 143 -3.97 12.40 -3.39
CA TRP A 143 -2.62 12.79 -2.98
C TRP A 143 -1.60 12.55 -4.10
N LEU A 144 -1.69 11.41 -4.77
CA LEU A 144 -0.78 11.10 -5.88
C LEU A 144 -0.98 12.09 -7.04
N ASN A 145 -2.22 12.39 -7.38
CA ASN A 145 -2.52 13.33 -8.44
C ASN A 145 -2.00 14.72 -8.11
N TRP A 146 -2.23 15.19 -6.89
CA TRP A 146 -1.71 16.48 -6.44
C TRP A 146 -0.19 16.51 -6.43
N ARG A 147 0.44 15.45 -5.91
CA ARG A 147 1.89 15.34 -5.82
C ARG A 147 2.56 15.39 -7.19
N ASP A 148 1.98 14.73 -8.18
CA ASP A 148 2.54 14.67 -9.53
C ASP A 148 2.48 16.02 -10.26
N GLN A 149 1.75 16.98 -9.73
CA GLN A 149 1.64 18.31 -10.31
C GLN A 149 2.54 19.34 -9.64
N GLN A 150 3.35 18.93 -8.69
CA GLN A 150 4.29 19.81 -8.00
C GLN A 150 5.58 20.01 -8.76
#